data_f1da6462255b64d31a4eae3a1384f464
#
_entry.id   f1da6462255b64d31a4eae3a1384f464
#
_cell.length_a   1.000
_cell.length_b   1.000
_cell.length_c   1.000
_cell.angle_alpha   90.00
_cell.angle_beta   90.00
_cell.angle_gamma   90.00
#
_symmetry.space_group_name_H-M   'P 1'
#
loop_
_entity.id
_entity.type
_entity.pdbx_description
1 polymer ?
#
loop_
_entity_poly.entity_id
_entity_poly.type
_entity_poly.pdbx_seq_one_letter_code
_entity_poly.pdbx_strand_id
1 'polypeptide(L)'
;MKLLIDADFIVYKSCAAAETEVDFGSDVILVTSNFSDALSATRRELTKIRDQFGSFTPLILFFSDTVNFRKKILPEYKGHRNRKKPCGYKRVINQLKTEFEVIIMPELEADDAMGVYATQHPGNCIVSPDKDMKQIPGKLYNLDEQFTVSKESGAAWHLIQTLAGDQTDGYGGVPGVGVKRAETIFKEKGCSWKTVLETFKEKGLTEEDALVNARLARILTADDYDFNKKQPKLWSPSSDYKVNDGSGSKVKAVGTKNK
;
A
#
# COMPACT_ATOMS: atom_id res chain seq x y z
N MET A 1 11.76 5.62 17.36
CA MET A 1 11.30 5.23 16.00
C MET A 1 11.00 3.74 16.02
N LYS A 2 9.83 3.31 15.54
CA LYS A 2 9.47 1.91 15.28
C LYS A 2 9.44 1.68 13.77
N LEU A 3 9.63 0.44 13.32
CA LEU A 3 9.44 0.04 11.93
C LEU A 3 8.04 -0.56 11.78
N LEU A 4 7.27 -0.02 10.85
CA LEU A 4 5.91 -0.47 10.51
C LEU A 4 6.04 -1.38 9.29
N ILE A 5 5.92 -2.69 9.50
CA ILE A 5 6.26 -3.71 8.51
C ILE A 5 5.00 -4.20 7.79
N ASP A 6 5.00 -4.13 6.45
CA ASP A 6 4.08 -4.89 5.62
C ASP A 6 4.39 -6.39 5.76
N ALA A 7 3.75 -7.00 6.74
CA ALA A 7 4.02 -8.39 7.08
C ALA A 7 3.30 -9.39 6.16
N ASP A 8 2.22 -8.98 5.47
CA ASP A 8 1.58 -9.81 4.45
C ASP A 8 2.57 -10.16 3.34
N PHE A 9 3.34 -9.17 2.85
CA PHE A 9 4.36 -9.38 1.83
C PHE A 9 5.49 -10.29 2.33
N ILE A 10 6.05 -9.99 3.52
CA ILE A 10 7.19 -10.73 4.06
C ILE A 10 6.84 -12.19 4.31
N VAL A 11 5.69 -12.45 4.95
CA VAL A 11 5.24 -13.82 5.26
C VAL A 11 4.88 -14.57 3.98
N TYR A 12 4.20 -13.92 3.02
CA TYR A 12 3.87 -14.54 1.75
C TYR A 12 5.14 -15.00 1.02
N LYS A 13 6.11 -14.11 0.84
CA LYS A 13 7.39 -14.39 0.18
C LYS A 13 8.13 -15.54 0.87
N SER A 14 8.21 -15.50 2.21
CA SER A 14 8.94 -16.51 2.99
C SER A 14 8.28 -17.89 2.94
N CYS A 15 6.94 -17.94 3.02
CA CYS A 15 6.21 -19.20 2.92
C CYS A 15 6.29 -19.79 1.51
N ALA A 16 6.14 -18.95 0.47
CA ALA A 16 6.27 -19.39 -0.92
C ALA A 16 7.66 -19.95 -1.22
N ALA A 17 8.70 -19.31 -0.70
CA ALA A 17 10.09 -19.77 -0.85
C ALA A 17 10.39 -21.09 -0.10
N ALA A 18 9.57 -21.45 0.88
CA ALA A 18 9.69 -22.70 1.64
C ALA A 18 8.82 -23.84 1.07
N GLU A 19 8.07 -23.59 -0.01
CA GLU A 19 7.32 -24.63 -0.70
C GLU A 19 8.22 -25.51 -1.54
N THR A 20 7.89 -26.80 -1.57
CA THR A 20 8.54 -27.81 -2.41
C THR A 20 7.46 -28.54 -3.18
N GLU A 21 7.63 -28.64 -4.47
CA GLU A 21 6.75 -29.43 -5.34
C GLU A 21 7.32 -30.84 -5.51
N VAL A 22 6.45 -31.83 -5.42
CA VAL A 22 6.74 -33.23 -5.72
C VAL A 22 5.75 -33.70 -6.76
N ASP A 23 6.25 -33.96 -7.95
CA ASP A 23 5.47 -34.51 -9.04
C ASP A 23 5.50 -36.05 -8.95
N PHE A 24 4.34 -36.66 -8.73
CA PHE A 24 4.19 -38.11 -8.66
C PHE A 24 3.85 -38.73 -10.03
N GLY A 25 3.83 -37.93 -11.10
CA GLY A 25 3.26 -38.35 -12.40
C GLY A 25 1.72 -38.48 -12.33
N SER A 26 1.12 -38.93 -13.40
CA SER A 26 -0.33 -39.19 -13.47
C SER A 26 -1.20 -38.01 -13.00
N ASP A 27 -0.82 -36.78 -13.38
CA ASP A 27 -1.51 -35.51 -13.05
C ASP A 27 -1.56 -35.14 -11.55
N VAL A 28 -0.73 -35.78 -10.72
CA VAL A 28 -0.66 -35.51 -9.28
C VAL A 28 0.61 -34.73 -8.93
N ILE A 29 0.46 -33.47 -8.57
CA ILE A 29 1.52 -32.64 -8.02
C ILE A 29 1.15 -32.27 -6.57
N LEU A 30 2.05 -32.61 -5.63
CA LEU A 30 1.89 -32.27 -4.22
C LEU A 30 2.80 -31.10 -3.87
N VAL A 31 2.21 -30.02 -3.32
CA VAL A 31 2.94 -28.90 -2.76
C VAL A 31 3.00 -29.05 -1.25
N THR A 32 4.20 -29.08 -0.71
CA THR A 32 4.47 -29.22 0.73
C THR A 32 5.33 -28.06 1.23
N SER A 33 5.31 -27.80 2.54
CA SER A 33 6.17 -26.80 3.16
C SER A 33 6.52 -27.25 4.59
N ASN A 34 7.75 -27.04 4.96
CA ASN A 34 8.18 -27.23 6.35
C ASN A 34 7.91 -25.93 7.13
N PHE A 35 7.10 -26.02 8.18
CA PHE A 35 6.74 -24.86 9.01
C PHE A 35 7.97 -24.18 9.63
N SER A 36 8.95 -24.96 10.12
CA SER A 36 10.16 -24.38 10.74
C SER A 36 11.00 -23.60 9.74
N ASP A 37 11.03 -24.03 8.49
CA ASP A 37 11.79 -23.37 7.43
C ASP A 37 11.09 -22.05 6.99
N ALA A 38 9.78 -22.09 6.80
CA ALA A 38 8.99 -20.91 6.50
C ALA A 38 9.09 -19.84 7.61
N LEU A 39 8.97 -20.27 8.89
CA LEU A 39 9.09 -19.39 10.04
C LEU A 39 10.51 -18.83 10.17
N SER A 40 11.54 -19.66 10.00
CA SER A 40 12.94 -19.23 10.07
C SER A 40 13.28 -18.26 8.93
N ALA A 41 12.76 -18.49 7.72
CA ALA A 41 12.91 -17.57 6.61
C ALA A 41 12.26 -16.21 6.90
N THR A 42 11.04 -16.22 7.45
CA THR A 42 10.35 -14.98 7.86
C THR A 42 11.14 -14.21 8.91
N ARG A 43 11.63 -14.88 9.96
CA ARG A 43 12.44 -14.26 11.02
C ARG A 43 13.73 -13.66 10.48
N ARG A 44 14.40 -14.35 9.54
CA ARG A 44 15.61 -13.84 8.88
C ARG A 44 15.33 -12.56 8.08
N GLU A 45 14.24 -12.50 7.32
CA GLU A 45 13.88 -11.29 6.58
C GLU A 45 13.57 -10.13 7.53
N LEU A 46 12.80 -10.36 8.60
CA LEU A 46 12.52 -9.33 9.62
C LEU A 46 13.80 -8.85 10.31
N THR A 47 14.74 -9.75 10.60
CA THR A 47 16.04 -9.41 11.19
C THR A 47 16.87 -8.57 10.22
N LYS A 48 16.97 -8.94 8.95
CA LYS A 48 17.68 -8.17 7.93
C LYS A 48 17.13 -6.73 7.81
N ILE A 49 15.81 -6.60 7.81
CA ILE A 49 15.15 -5.28 7.77
C ILE A 49 15.54 -4.49 9.03
N ARG A 50 15.39 -5.06 10.21
CA ARG A 50 15.71 -4.40 11.47
C ARG A 50 17.16 -3.93 11.52
N ASP A 51 18.09 -4.76 11.08
CA ASP A 51 19.52 -4.49 11.16
C ASP A 51 19.96 -3.28 10.30
N GLN A 52 19.16 -2.92 9.26
CA GLN A 52 19.37 -1.66 8.51
C GLN A 52 19.12 -0.40 9.38
N PHE A 53 18.40 -0.53 10.48
CA PHE A 53 17.99 0.59 11.36
C PHE A 53 18.58 0.46 12.78
N GLY A 54 19.30 -0.63 13.06
CA GLY A 54 19.85 -0.98 14.35
C GLY A 54 19.13 -2.14 15.00
N SER A 55 19.91 -3.08 15.57
CA SER A 55 19.45 -4.41 16.05
C SER A 55 18.37 -4.37 17.14
N PHE A 56 18.19 -3.23 17.81
CA PHE A 56 17.19 -3.04 18.87
C PHE A 56 15.96 -2.24 18.40
N THR A 57 15.86 -1.90 17.11
CA THR A 57 14.72 -1.14 16.61
C THR A 57 13.43 -1.99 16.69
N PRO A 58 12.39 -1.52 17.38
CA PRO A 58 11.14 -2.27 17.51
C PRO A 58 10.42 -2.42 16.17
N LEU A 59 9.85 -3.59 15.93
CA LEU A 59 9.02 -3.91 14.77
C LEU A 59 7.56 -3.99 15.20
N ILE A 60 6.67 -3.42 14.38
CA ILE A 60 5.24 -3.68 14.44
C ILE A 60 4.85 -4.32 13.10
N LEU A 61 4.22 -5.48 13.16
CA LEU A 61 3.79 -6.22 11.98
C LEU A 61 2.34 -5.90 11.64
N PHE A 62 2.10 -5.45 10.42
CA PHE A 62 0.76 -5.17 9.93
C PHE A 62 0.31 -6.28 8.99
N PHE A 63 -0.92 -6.75 9.20
CA PHE A 63 -1.59 -7.71 8.32
C PHE A 63 -2.95 -7.17 7.89
N SER A 64 -3.35 -7.55 6.69
CA SER A 64 -4.69 -7.24 6.17
C SER A 64 -5.76 -8.00 6.94
N ASP A 65 -6.91 -7.34 7.15
CA ASP A 65 -8.13 -8.01 7.58
C ASP A 65 -8.66 -8.93 6.45
N THR A 66 -9.53 -9.84 6.83
CA THR A 66 -10.23 -10.72 5.87
C THR A 66 -11.32 -9.98 5.09
N VAL A 67 -11.84 -8.89 5.66
CA VAL A 67 -12.80 -7.98 5.04
C VAL A 67 -12.07 -6.73 4.53
N ASN A 68 -12.46 -6.25 3.35
CA ASN A 68 -11.88 -5.05 2.74
C ASN A 68 -13.00 -4.09 2.35
N PHE A 69 -12.96 -2.87 2.89
CA PHE A 69 -13.98 -1.85 2.61
C PHE A 69 -14.09 -1.49 1.13
N ARG A 70 -13.00 -1.61 0.35
CA ARG A 70 -13.01 -1.32 -1.09
C ARG A 70 -13.97 -2.23 -1.87
N LYS A 71 -14.24 -3.44 -1.38
CA LYS A 71 -15.23 -4.35 -1.97
C LYS A 71 -16.68 -3.85 -1.78
N LYS A 72 -16.92 -2.94 -0.84
CA LYS A 72 -18.23 -2.26 -0.71
C LYS A 72 -18.39 -1.16 -1.76
N ILE A 73 -17.27 -0.62 -2.28
CA ILE A 73 -17.24 0.40 -3.33
C ILE A 73 -17.27 -0.27 -4.72
N LEU A 74 -16.43 -1.27 -4.90
CA LEU A 74 -16.29 -2.05 -6.14
C LEU A 74 -16.19 -3.54 -5.76
N PRO A 75 -17.27 -4.34 -5.91
CA PRO A 75 -17.29 -5.76 -5.53
C PRO A 75 -16.19 -6.59 -6.20
N GLU A 76 -15.79 -6.24 -7.42
CA GLU A 76 -14.75 -6.89 -8.20
C GLU A 76 -13.33 -6.49 -7.80
N TYR A 77 -13.16 -5.57 -6.83
CA TYR A 77 -11.85 -5.14 -6.36
C TYR A 77 -10.97 -6.35 -5.97
N LYS A 78 -9.81 -6.49 -6.62
CA LYS A 78 -8.90 -7.66 -6.49
C LYS A 78 -9.57 -9.02 -6.77
N GLY A 79 -10.73 -9.04 -7.42
CA GLY A 79 -11.53 -10.27 -7.65
C GLY A 79 -10.83 -11.29 -8.54
N HIS A 80 -9.96 -10.85 -9.45
CA HIS A 80 -9.17 -11.75 -10.31
C HIS A 80 -7.96 -12.38 -9.58
N ARG A 81 -7.66 -11.96 -8.35
CA ARG A 81 -6.55 -12.53 -7.55
C ARG A 81 -6.95 -13.85 -6.89
N ASN A 82 -7.14 -14.89 -7.69
CA ASN A 82 -7.47 -16.25 -7.19
C ASN A 82 -6.24 -17.01 -6.65
N ARG A 83 -5.19 -16.31 -6.22
CA ARG A 83 -3.99 -16.97 -5.71
C ARG A 83 -4.25 -17.55 -4.32
N LYS A 84 -4.08 -18.86 -4.19
CA LYS A 84 -4.03 -19.50 -2.87
C LYS A 84 -2.86 -18.91 -2.06
N LYS A 85 -3.08 -18.73 -0.77
CA LYS A 85 -1.97 -18.42 0.12
C LYS A 85 -1.03 -19.62 0.21
N PRO A 86 0.29 -19.39 0.32
CA PRO A 86 1.28 -20.48 0.44
C PRO A 86 1.01 -21.38 1.63
N CYS A 87 1.52 -22.60 1.57
CA CYS A 87 1.47 -23.56 2.66
C CYS A 87 2.05 -22.97 3.95
N GLY A 88 1.37 -23.20 5.07
CA GLY A 88 1.82 -22.70 6.37
C GLY A 88 1.58 -21.23 6.66
N TYR A 89 1.13 -20.42 5.70
CA TYR A 89 0.96 -18.97 5.84
C TYR A 89 0.22 -18.56 7.13
N LYS A 90 -0.97 -19.10 7.38
CA LYS A 90 -1.76 -18.80 8.59
C LYS A 90 -1.03 -19.25 9.88
N ARG A 91 -0.33 -20.37 9.84
CA ARG A 91 0.40 -20.91 10.99
C ARG A 91 1.59 -20.02 11.34
N VAL A 92 2.31 -19.50 10.34
CA VAL A 92 3.41 -18.53 10.54
C VAL A 92 2.87 -17.25 11.16
N ILE A 93 1.78 -16.67 10.64
CA ILE A 93 1.14 -15.49 11.24
C ILE A 93 0.77 -15.71 12.71
N ASN A 94 0.16 -16.87 13.04
CA ASN A 94 -0.23 -17.16 14.40
C ASN A 94 0.98 -17.27 15.34
N GLN A 95 2.11 -17.81 14.86
CA GLN A 95 3.35 -17.82 15.62
C GLN A 95 3.92 -16.41 15.81
N LEU A 96 3.95 -15.59 14.74
CA LEU A 96 4.44 -14.21 14.83
C LEU A 96 3.65 -13.35 15.82
N LYS A 97 2.33 -13.58 15.97
CA LYS A 97 1.49 -12.91 16.98
C LYS A 97 1.95 -13.17 18.42
N THR A 98 2.69 -14.23 18.67
CA THR A 98 3.24 -14.52 20.01
C THR A 98 4.61 -13.88 20.24
N GLU A 99 5.27 -13.40 19.19
CA GLU A 99 6.65 -12.90 19.22
C GLU A 99 6.75 -11.38 19.00
N PHE A 100 5.79 -10.80 18.30
CA PHE A 100 5.81 -9.41 17.87
C PHE A 100 4.51 -8.69 18.21
N GLU A 101 4.60 -7.36 18.30
CA GLU A 101 3.42 -6.51 18.25
C GLU A 101 2.79 -6.62 16.85
N VAL A 102 1.53 -7.09 16.78
CA VAL A 102 0.81 -7.29 15.52
C VAL A 102 -0.44 -6.43 15.50
N ILE A 103 -0.65 -5.72 14.41
CA ILE A 103 -1.84 -4.88 14.19
C ILE A 103 -2.59 -5.40 12.97
N ILE A 104 -3.90 -5.61 13.17
CA ILE A 104 -4.89 -5.88 12.14
C ILE A 104 -6.05 -4.94 12.42
N MET A 105 -6.32 -4.03 11.49
CA MET A 105 -7.43 -3.08 11.67
C MET A 105 -8.67 -3.57 10.90
N PRO A 106 -9.87 -3.48 11.51
CA PRO A 106 -11.09 -3.95 10.88
C PRO A 106 -11.32 -3.31 9.51
N GLU A 107 -11.68 -4.13 8.53
CA GLU A 107 -11.97 -3.78 7.14
C GLU A 107 -10.81 -3.18 6.33
N LEU A 108 -9.58 -3.13 6.89
CA LEU A 108 -8.42 -2.52 6.25
C LEU A 108 -7.43 -3.55 5.70
N GLU A 109 -6.77 -3.19 4.62
CA GLU A 109 -5.54 -3.84 4.18
C GLU A 109 -4.37 -3.38 5.08
N ALA A 110 -3.26 -4.13 5.05
CA ALA A 110 -2.06 -3.79 5.82
C ALA A 110 -1.56 -2.37 5.51
N ASP A 111 -1.60 -1.98 4.23
CA ASP A 111 -1.17 -0.66 3.76
C ASP A 111 -1.98 0.47 4.38
N ASP A 112 -3.32 0.32 4.44
CA ASP A 112 -4.20 1.29 5.10
C ASP A 112 -3.90 1.37 6.59
N ALA A 113 -3.79 0.23 7.25
CA ALA A 113 -3.49 0.18 8.68
C ALA A 113 -2.13 0.81 9.00
N MET A 114 -1.12 0.60 8.16
CA MET A 114 0.19 1.27 8.28
C MET A 114 0.07 2.78 8.07
N GLY A 115 -0.69 3.23 7.07
CA GLY A 115 -0.90 4.65 6.80
C GLY A 115 -1.63 5.36 7.93
N VAL A 116 -2.69 4.74 8.47
CA VAL A 116 -3.41 5.25 9.66
C VAL A 116 -2.46 5.34 10.86
N TYR A 117 -1.73 4.27 11.16
CA TYR A 117 -0.81 4.24 12.30
C TYR A 117 0.34 5.23 12.16
N ALA A 118 0.98 5.29 10.98
CA ALA A 118 2.12 6.19 10.73
C ALA A 118 1.74 7.66 10.87
N THR A 119 0.54 8.05 10.41
CA THR A 119 0.06 9.44 10.49
C THR A 119 -0.44 9.81 11.88
N GLN A 120 -0.97 8.83 12.64
CA GLN A 120 -1.32 9.01 14.05
C GLN A 120 -0.08 9.09 14.96
N HIS A 121 0.99 8.37 14.60
CA HIS A 121 2.23 8.28 15.37
C HIS A 121 3.44 8.69 14.50
N PRO A 122 3.64 9.99 14.23
CA PRO A 122 4.72 10.46 13.37
C PRO A 122 6.09 10.10 13.94
N GLY A 123 7.09 10.01 13.05
CA GLY A 123 8.46 9.66 13.42
C GLY A 123 8.80 8.17 13.29
N ASN A 124 7.82 7.33 12.96
CA ASN A 124 8.03 5.93 12.59
C ASN A 124 8.43 5.80 11.12
N CYS A 125 8.92 4.63 10.72
CA CYS A 125 9.30 4.33 9.34
C CYS A 125 8.43 3.20 8.81
N ILE A 126 7.71 3.44 7.70
CA ILE A 126 7.01 2.40 6.97
C ILE A 126 8.02 1.57 6.20
N VAL A 127 7.84 0.26 6.19
CA VAL A 127 8.66 -0.71 5.45
C VAL A 127 7.75 -1.54 4.56
N SER A 128 7.66 -1.20 3.30
CA SER A 128 6.88 -1.91 2.28
C SER A 128 7.46 -1.66 0.90
N PRO A 129 7.55 -2.69 0.03
CA PRO A 129 7.93 -2.51 -1.37
C PRO A 129 6.82 -1.91 -2.22
N ASP A 130 5.60 -1.75 -1.66
CA ASP A 130 4.47 -1.22 -2.40
C ASP A 130 4.65 0.28 -2.71
N LYS A 131 4.55 0.61 -4.00
CA LYS A 131 4.62 1.99 -4.49
C LYS A 131 3.51 2.88 -3.91
N ASP A 132 2.39 2.26 -3.52
CA ASP A 132 1.20 2.98 -3.06
C ASP A 132 1.44 3.64 -1.71
N MET A 133 2.39 3.12 -0.92
CA MET A 133 2.85 3.73 0.33
C MET A 133 3.49 5.12 0.15
N LYS A 134 3.83 5.52 -1.08
CA LYS A 134 4.25 6.90 -1.41
C LYS A 134 3.14 7.94 -1.20
N GLN A 135 1.90 7.51 -0.91
CA GLN A 135 0.85 8.42 -0.49
C GLN A 135 1.01 8.90 0.95
N ILE A 136 1.70 8.15 1.81
CA ILE A 136 1.75 8.40 3.25
C ILE A 136 2.94 9.29 3.61
N PRO A 137 2.70 10.48 4.20
CA PRO A 137 3.78 11.36 4.64
C PRO A 137 4.62 10.72 5.75
N GLY A 138 5.94 10.84 5.62
CA GLY A 138 6.87 10.32 6.61
C GLY A 138 8.01 9.52 5.99
N LYS A 139 8.68 8.73 6.82
CA LYS A 139 9.81 7.90 6.39
C LYS A 139 9.28 6.61 5.77
N LEU A 140 9.80 6.25 4.62
CA LEU A 140 9.49 5.02 3.89
C LEU A 140 10.79 4.32 3.49
N TYR A 141 10.86 3.02 3.74
CA TYR A 141 11.88 2.11 3.25
C TYR A 141 11.23 1.06 2.35
N ASN A 142 11.56 1.09 1.07
CA ASN A 142 10.95 0.20 0.06
C ASN A 142 11.67 -1.15 -0.10
N LEU A 143 12.53 -1.53 0.86
CA LEU A 143 13.43 -2.68 0.88
C LEU A 143 14.71 -2.51 0.03
N ASP A 144 14.89 -1.38 -0.65
CA ASP A 144 16.08 -1.02 -1.42
C ASP A 144 16.66 0.30 -0.89
N GLU A 145 15.85 1.34 -0.84
CA GLU A 145 16.26 2.68 -0.42
C GLU A 145 15.28 3.31 0.57
N GLN A 146 15.82 4.24 1.39
CA GLN A 146 15.04 5.05 2.32
C GLN A 146 14.81 6.44 1.74
N PHE A 147 13.59 6.94 1.89
CA PHE A 147 13.24 8.30 1.51
C PHE A 147 12.15 8.87 2.43
N THR A 148 11.93 10.17 2.32
CA THR A 148 10.87 10.86 3.06
C THR A 148 9.82 11.37 2.08
N VAL A 149 8.57 11.07 2.37
CA VAL A 149 7.40 11.55 1.62
C VAL A 149 6.86 12.80 2.29
N SER A 150 6.70 13.91 1.54
CA SER A 150 6.00 15.10 2.03
C SER A 150 4.49 14.94 1.89
N LYS A 151 3.71 15.77 2.61
CA LYS A 151 2.24 15.78 2.46
C LYS A 151 1.82 16.07 1.03
N GLU A 152 2.49 17.02 0.40
CA GLU A 152 2.21 17.46 -0.96
C GLU A 152 2.52 16.35 -1.98
N SER A 153 3.69 15.69 -1.82
CA SER A 153 4.05 14.59 -2.71
C SER A 153 3.15 13.38 -2.54
N GLY A 154 2.73 13.08 -1.31
CA GLY A 154 1.78 12.01 -1.01
C GLY A 154 0.38 12.29 -1.62
N ALA A 155 -0.11 13.52 -1.44
CA ALA A 155 -1.36 13.95 -2.06
C ALA A 155 -1.31 13.91 -3.59
N ALA A 156 -0.21 14.37 -4.18
CA ALA A 156 -0.01 14.30 -5.63
C ALA A 156 0.03 12.85 -6.13
N TRP A 157 0.68 11.94 -5.39
CA TRP A 157 0.74 10.52 -5.76
C TRP A 157 -0.65 9.88 -5.74
N HIS A 158 -1.50 10.20 -4.75
CA HIS A 158 -2.89 9.75 -4.72
C HIS A 158 -3.67 10.20 -5.98
N LEU A 159 -3.56 11.47 -6.38
CA LEU A 159 -4.23 11.97 -7.58
C LEU A 159 -3.67 11.34 -8.87
N ILE A 160 -2.35 11.10 -8.93
CA ILE A 160 -1.72 10.36 -10.05
C ILE A 160 -2.34 8.97 -10.18
N GLN A 161 -2.46 8.24 -9.07
CA GLN A 161 -3.05 6.90 -9.05
C GLN A 161 -4.55 6.92 -9.37
N THR A 162 -5.26 7.98 -8.98
CA THR A 162 -6.66 8.18 -9.36
C THR A 162 -6.82 8.26 -10.89
N LEU A 163 -5.92 9.00 -11.56
CA LEU A 163 -5.94 9.09 -13.03
C LEU A 163 -5.48 7.81 -13.71
N ALA A 164 -4.41 7.19 -13.18
CA ALA A 164 -3.79 6.03 -13.79
C ALA A 164 -4.59 4.74 -13.60
N GLY A 165 -5.34 4.62 -12.50
CA GLY A 165 -5.91 3.37 -12.05
C GLY A 165 -4.86 2.36 -11.62
N ASP A 166 -5.31 1.18 -11.20
CA ASP A 166 -4.48 0.01 -10.97
C ASP A 166 -5.18 -1.26 -11.46
N GLN A 167 -4.70 -1.80 -12.58
CA GLN A 167 -5.24 -3.02 -13.17
C GLN A 167 -5.01 -4.25 -12.29
N THR A 168 -3.94 -4.23 -11.47
CA THR A 168 -3.67 -5.33 -10.54
C THR A 168 -4.64 -5.34 -9.36
N ASP A 169 -5.30 -4.22 -9.10
CA ASP A 169 -6.36 -4.08 -8.11
C ASP A 169 -7.76 -4.11 -8.71
N GLY A 170 -7.85 -4.06 -10.05
CA GLY A 170 -9.09 -4.22 -10.79
C GLY A 170 -9.88 -2.92 -10.99
N TYR A 171 -9.23 -1.74 -10.95
CA TYR A 171 -9.87 -0.48 -11.32
C TYR A 171 -9.07 0.28 -12.38
N GLY A 172 -9.77 0.90 -13.35
CA GLY A 172 -9.17 1.25 -14.63
C GLY A 172 -8.56 2.64 -14.73
N GLY A 173 -8.91 3.59 -13.86
CA GLY A 173 -8.55 5.00 -14.05
C GLY A 173 -9.10 5.59 -15.35
N VAL A 174 -8.40 6.57 -15.91
CA VAL A 174 -8.76 7.20 -17.19
C VAL A 174 -8.15 6.40 -18.36
N PRO A 175 -8.95 5.97 -19.34
CA PRO A 175 -8.46 5.19 -20.49
C PRO A 175 -7.29 5.88 -21.21
N GLY A 176 -6.16 5.16 -21.34
CA GLY A 176 -4.94 5.64 -21.98
C GLY A 176 -4.08 6.56 -21.11
N VAL A 177 -4.40 6.70 -19.81
CA VAL A 177 -3.62 7.48 -18.86
C VAL A 177 -2.95 6.54 -17.85
N GLY A 178 -1.67 6.24 -18.05
CA GLY A 178 -0.83 5.60 -17.02
C GLY A 178 -0.11 6.65 -16.17
N VAL A 179 0.68 6.19 -15.20
CA VAL A 179 1.40 7.05 -14.22
C VAL A 179 2.19 8.18 -14.90
N LYS A 180 3.01 7.88 -15.91
CA LYS A 180 3.81 8.90 -16.63
C LYS A 180 2.94 9.96 -17.32
N ARG A 181 1.80 9.55 -17.89
CA ARG A 181 0.88 10.49 -18.54
C ARG A 181 0.17 11.34 -17.51
N ALA A 182 -0.25 10.77 -16.38
CA ALA A 182 -0.84 11.50 -15.27
C ALA A 182 0.12 12.57 -14.71
N GLU A 183 1.40 12.21 -14.50
CA GLU A 183 2.43 13.17 -14.10
C GLU A 183 2.58 14.33 -15.10
N THR A 184 2.56 14.03 -16.40
CA THR A 184 2.62 15.06 -17.45
C THR A 184 1.41 16.00 -17.39
N ILE A 185 0.20 15.45 -17.28
CA ILE A 185 -1.04 16.22 -17.16
C ILE A 185 -0.96 17.17 -15.96
N PHE A 186 -0.52 16.69 -14.79
CA PHE A 186 -0.39 17.54 -13.62
C PHE A 186 0.72 18.58 -13.71
N LYS A 187 1.79 18.32 -14.45
CA LYS A 187 2.82 19.34 -14.76
C LYS A 187 2.29 20.44 -15.66
N GLU A 188 1.42 20.11 -16.62
CA GLU A 188 0.86 21.05 -17.58
C GLU A 188 -0.32 21.85 -17.01
N LYS A 189 -1.22 21.20 -16.27
CA LYS A 189 -2.51 21.77 -15.85
C LYS A 189 -2.60 22.06 -14.33
N GLY A 190 -1.57 21.73 -13.55
CA GLY A 190 -1.59 21.79 -12.10
C GLY A 190 -2.16 20.53 -11.44
N CYS A 191 -1.60 20.17 -10.27
CA CYS A 191 -2.03 18.98 -9.51
C CYS A 191 -3.22 19.34 -8.61
N SER A 192 -4.45 19.09 -9.09
CA SER A 192 -5.67 19.42 -8.38
C SER A 192 -6.81 18.44 -8.70
N TRP A 193 -7.82 18.38 -7.83
CA TRP A 193 -9.04 17.61 -8.10
C TRP A 193 -9.77 18.11 -9.34
N LYS A 194 -9.74 19.42 -9.60
CA LYS A 194 -10.29 20.01 -10.83
C LYS A 194 -9.66 19.39 -12.08
N THR A 195 -8.33 19.28 -12.11
CA THR A 195 -7.60 18.64 -13.22
C THR A 195 -7.99 17.17 -13.39
N VAL A 196 -8.21 16.44 -12.28
CA VAL A 196 -8.73 15.07 -12.32
C VAL A 196 -10.08 15.03 -13.02
N LEU A 197 -11.03 15.84 -12.56
CA LEU A 197 -12.38 15.90 -13.16
C LEU A 197 -12.38 16.27 -14.65
N GLU A 198 -11.57 17.25 -15.04
CA GLU A 198 -11.41 17.64 -16.44
C GLU A 198 -10.87 16.47 -17.28
N THR A 199 -9.89 15.75 -16.77
CA THR A 199 -9.29 14.62 -17.48
C THR A 199 -10.26 13.44 -17.64
N PHE A 200 -11.09 13.16 -16.62
CA PHE A 200 -12.16 12.16 -16.72
C PHE A 200 -13.21 12.58 -17.75
N LYS A 201 -13.67 13.84 -17.70
CA LYS A 201 -14.66 14.39 -18.65
C LYS A 201 -14.17 14.38 -20.10
N GLU A 202 -12.90 14.67 -20.37
CA GLU A 202 -12.29 14.59 -21.70
C GLU A 202 -12.40 13.17 -22.34
N LYS A 203 -12.59 12.14 -21.51
CA LYS A 203 -12.79 10.75 -21.93
C LYS A 203 -14.23 10.26 -21.81
N GLY A 204 -15.17 11.16 -21.60
CA GLY A 204 -16.60 10.82 -21.48
C GLY A 204 -16.97 10.16 -20.16
N LEU A 205 -16.09 10.21 -19.16
CA LEU A 205 -16.33 9.67 -17.82
C LEU A 205 -16.96 10.75 -16.91
N THR A 206 -17.63 10.29 -15.86
CA THR A 206 -18.35 11.14 -14.92
C THR A 206 -17.49 11.54 -13.71
N GLU A 207 -17.98 12.48 -12.91
CA GLU A 207 -17.40 12.82 -11.61
C GLU A 207 -17.49 11.64 -10.62
N GLU A 208 -18.57 10.83 -10.70
CA GLU A 208 -18.69 9.63 -9.85
C GLU A 208 -17.63 8.59 -10.21
N ASP A 209 -17.32 8.40 -11.49
CA ASP A 209 -16.22 7.52 -11.91
C ASP A 209 -14.87 8.00 -11.32
N ALA A 210 -14.62 9.30 -11.35
CA ALA A 210 -13.42 9.89 -10.75
C ALA A 210 -13.36 9.67 -9.23
N LEU A 211 -14.51 9.86 -8.56
CA LEU A 211 -14.62 9.69 -7.10
C LEU A 211 -14.43 8.23 -6.67
N VAL A 212 -15.02 7.30 -7.41
CA VAL A 212 -14.82 5.85 -7.17
C VAL A 212 -13.34 5.49 -7.30
N ASN A 213 -12.68 5.94 -8.39
CA ASN A 213 -11.25 5.68 -8.58
C ASN A 213 -10.40 6.31 -7.46
N ALA A 214 -10.71 7.53 -7.02
CA ALA A 214 -10.01 8.18 -5.93
C ALA A 214 -10.15 7.43 -4.60
N ARG A 215 -11.34 6.91 -4.30
CA ARG A 215 -11.61 6.10 -3.11
C ARG A 215 -10.90 4.75 -3.12
N LEU A 216 -10.79 4.13 -4.30
CA LEU A 216 -10.08 2.86 -4.46
C LEU A 216 -8.57 3.04 -4.38
N ALA A 217 -8.03 4.12 -4.97
CA ALA A 217 -6.61 4.45 -4.94
C ALA A 217 -6.11 4.93 -3.57
N ARG A 218 -6.99 5.45 -2.71
CA ARG A 218 -6.60 6.05 -1.44
C ARG A 218 -6.02 5.05 -0.46
N ILE A 219 -4.78 5.25 -0.03
CA ILE A 219 -4.24 4.64 1.18
C ILE A 219 -4.63 5.53 2.36
N LEU A 220 -5.29 4.94 3.37
CA LEU A 220 -5.88 5.70 4.45
C LEU A 220 -4.84 6.31 5.38
N THR A 221 -5.17 7.49 5.91
CA THR A 221 -4.47 8.15 7.01
C THR A 221 -5.34 8.14 8.27
N ALA A 222 -4.83 8.64 9.39
CA ALA A 222 -5.61 8.75 10.62
C ALA A 222 -6.90 9.58 10.46
N ASP A 223 -6.89 10.58 9.56
CA ASP A 223 -8.05 11.42 9.26
C ASP A 223 -9.13 10.65 8.49
N ASP A 224 -8.73 9.63 7.74
CA ASP A 224 -9.60 8.76 6.94
C ASP A 224 -10.16 7.57 7.75
N TYR A 225 -9.97 7.50 9.08
CA TYR A 225 -10.45 6.40 9.91
C TYR A 225 -11.25 6.90 11.12
N ASP A 226 -12.38 6.26 11.40
CA ASP A 226 -13.18 6.51 12.61
C ASP A 226 -12.79 5.48 13.68
N PHE A 227 -11.97 5.90 14.66
CA PHE A 227 -11.50 5.03 15.73
C PHE A 227 -12.61 4.58 16.68
N ASN A 228 -13.69 5.36 16.82
CA ASN A 228 -14.82 5.01 17.69
C ASN A 228 -15.68 3.92 17.05
N LYS A 229 -15.98 4.07 15.76
CA LYS A 229 -16.76 3.10 14.99
C LYS A 229 -15.93 1.97 14.42
N LYS A 230 -14.59 2.09 14.47
CA LYS A 230 -13.61 1.16 13.89
C LYS A 230 -13.86 0.88 12.40
N GLN A 231 -14.08 1.94 11.63
CA GLN A 231 -14.39 1.84 10.20
C GLN A 231 -13.74 2.96 9.39
N PRO A 232 -13.44 2.73 8.10
CA PRO A 232 -12.91 3.76 7.21
C PRO A 232 -13.97 4.83 6.92
N LYS A 233 -13.49 6.06 6.78
CA LYS A 233 -14.23 7.18 6.18
C LYS A 233 -13.86 7.24 4.71
N LEU A 234 -14.85 7.25 3.83
CA LEU A 234 -14.58 7.33 2.40
C LEU A 234 -14.02 8.69 2.05
N TRP A 235 -12.96 8.68 1.28
CA TRP A 235 -12.34 9.91 0.80
C TRP A 235 -13.34 10.78 0.00
N SER A 236 -13.27 12.08 0.20
CA SER A 236 -13.98 13.08 -0.58
C SER A 236 -13.05 14.28 -0.83
N PRO A 237 -13.19 14.96 -1.97
CA PRO A 237 -12.39 16.15 -2.26
C PRO A 237 -12.74 17.24 -1.25
N SER A 238 -11.80 17.51 -0.33
CA SER A 238 -11.90 18.64 0.61
C SER A 238 -11.31 19.90 -0.04
N SER A 239 -11.62 21.07 0.53
CA SER A 239 -11.02 22.35 0.14
C SER A 239 -9.48 22.35 0.23
N ASP A 240 -8.90 21.42 0.96
CA ASP A 240 -7.46 21.30 1.21
C ASP A 240 -6.67 20.66 0.05
N TYR A 241 -7.35 20.06 -0.93
CA TYR A 241 -6.77 19.66 -2.22
C TYR A 241 -6.65 20.81 -3.22
N LYS A 242 -6.78 22.04 -2.76
CA LYS A 242 -6.24 23.21 -3.46
C LYS A 242 -4.72 23.23 -3.23
N VAL A 243 -4.00 22.44 -4.01
CA VAL A 243 -2.58 22.70 -4.24
C VAL A 243 -2.51 24.08 -4.89
N ASN A 244 -1.85 25.03 -4.24
CA ASN A 244 -1.73 26.41 -4.60
C ASN A 244 -1.64 26.63 -6.12
N ASP A 245 -2.65 27.29 -6.67
CA ASP A 245 -2.60 27.99 -7.95
C ASP A 245 -1.70 29.21 -7.77
N GLY A 246 -0.44 29.06 -7.97
CA GLY A 246 0.43 30.22 -7.89
C GLY A 246 1.90 29.90 -7.93
N SER A 247 2.49 30.09 -9.08
CA SER A 247 3.88 30.46 -9.31
C SER A 247 4.97 29.60 -8.64
N GLY A 248 5.52 28.68 -9.41
CA GLY A 248 6.98 28.47 -9.40
C GLY A 248 7.57 27.75 -8.21
N SER A 249 7.23 26.49 -7.99
CA SER A 249 8.22 25.61 -7.41
C SER A 249 8.28 24.31 -8.24
N LYS A 250 9.41 24.13 -8.89
CA LYS A 250 9.78 22.91 -9.60
C LYS A 250 9.62 21.75 -8.66
N VAL A 251 8.74 20.80 -9.02
CA VAL A 251 8.72 19.47 -8.40
C VAL A 251 10.09 18.85 -8.65
N LYS A 252 11.00 19.03 -7.70
CA LYS A 252 12.25 18.28 -7.70
C LYS A 252 11.90 16.83 -7.41
N ALA A 253 12.22 15.94 -8.33
CA ALA A 253 12.34 14.54 -8.04
C ALA A 253 13.34 14.42 -6.88
N VAL A 254 12.85 14.08 -5.68
CA VAL A 254 13.68 13.93 -4.49
C VAL A 254 14.23 12.53 -4.50
N GLY A 255 15.32 12.37 -5.23
CA GLY A 255 16.26 11.28 -5.07
C GLY A 255 17.54 11.88 -4.48
N THR A 256 17.60 12.06 -3.19
CA THR A 256 18.88 12.30 -2.52
C THR A 256 19.46 10.96 -2.10
N LYS A 257 20.39 10.46 -2.90
CA LYS A 257 21.35 9.45 -2.47
C LYS A 257 22.21 10.07 -1.36
N ASN A 258 21.98 9.69 -0.13
CA ASN A 258 22.98 9.85 0.92
C ASN A 258 23.90 8.63 0.89
N LYS A 259 25.17 8.91 0.62
CA LYS A 259 26.27 7.94 0.76
C LYS A 259 26.51 7.62 2.24
#